data_a6744b7b1063dacc34df9f9ae73aa45b
#
_entry.id   a6744b7b1063dacc34df9f9ae73aa45b
#
_cell.length_a   1.000
_cell.length_b   1.000
_cell.length_c   1.000
_cell.angle_alpha   90.00
_cell.angle_beta   90.00
_cell.angle_gamma   90.00
#
_symmetry.space_group_name_H-M   'P 1'
#
loop_
_entity.id
_entity.type
_entity.pdbx_description
1 polymer ?
#
loop_
_entity_poly.entity_id
_entity_poly.type
_entity_poly.pdbx_seq_one_letter_code
_entity_poly.pdbx_strand_id
1 'polypeptide(L)'
;MRLYNAFAATQNKHRAGNHVILFINKAMAPARYAATPKVFAWRRDSLNVALAFAGYAVREDGKVIRTTVETTVAGARARAGRLRNLLESRGTHPEVLRYCRAELLEENYFHAVLEAVKGVAERLRMMSGLRSDGADLVSQALAVKSPVIALNSLTTETEFSEQKGIANLLIGVFGAIRNPTAHAPKVVWAMPEQDAIDVLGILSYVHRKLDNAEKVGK
;
A
#
# COMPACT_ATOMS: atom_id res chain seq x y z
N MET A 1 19.41 16.65 -11.83
CA MET A 1 19.82 16.20 -13.18
C MET A 1 21.20 15.52 -13.23
N ARG A 2 22.27 16.09 -12.67
CA ARG A 2 23.62 15.45 -12.68
C ARG A 2 23.73 14.12 -11.93
N LEU A 3 22.96 13.90 -10.87
CA LEU A 3 22.91 12.64 -10.10
C LEU A 3 22.26 11.48 -10.89
N TYR A 4 21.21 11.76 -11.63
CA TYR A 4 20.52 10.79 -12.47
C TYR A 4 21.40 10.29 -13.62
N ASN A 5 22.13 11.19 -14.26
CA ASN A 5 23.04 10.83 -15.37
C ASN A 5 24.26 10.03 -14.92
N ALA A 6 24.76 10.26 -13.69
CA ALA A 6 25.85 9.47 -13.11
C ALA A 6 25.38 8.04 -12.76
N PHE A 7 24.12 7.87 -12.33
CA PHE A 7 23.53 6.57 -12.02
C PHE A 7 23.26 5.74 -13.29
N ALA A 8 22.81 6.38 -14.38
CA ALA A 8 22.57 5.72 -15.67
C ALA A 8 23.86 5.27 -16.36
N ALA A 9 25.00 5.95 -16.14
CA ALA A 9 26.28 5.60 -16.73
C ALA A 9 26.98 4.40 -16.06
N THR A 10 26.52 3.92 -14.91
CA THR A 10 27.16 2.83 -14.15
C THR A 10 26.55 1.45 -14.38
N GLN A 11 25.80 1.23 -15.44
CA GLN A 11 25.15 -0.08 -15.75
C GLN A 11 26.12 -1.24 -16.08
N ASN A 12 27.43 -1.09 -15.94
CA ASN A 12 28.38 -2.17 -16.12
C ASN A 12 28.53 -3.02 -14.83
N LYS A 13 27.95 -4.20 -14.83
CA LYS A 13 27.49 -5.01 -13.68
C LYS A 13 28.54 -5.47 -12.66
N HIS A 14 29.84 -5.33 -12.85
CA HIS A 14 30.86 -5.88 -11.94
C HIS A 14 31.79 -4.86 -11.26
N ARG A 15 31.77 -3.59 -11.67
CA ARG A 15 32.49 -2.50 -10.98
C ARG A 15 31.58 -1.54 -10.21
N ALA A 16 30.26 -1.69 -10.33
CA ALA A 16 29.28 -0.72 -9.88
C ALA A 16 29.23 -0.55 -8.34
N GLY A 17 29.41 -1.62 -7.56
CA GLY A 17 29.28 -1.53 -6.12
C GLY A 17 30.25 -0.57 -5.44
N ASN A 18 31.54 -0.65 -5.80
CA ASN A 18 32.57 0.20 -5.19
C ASN A 18 32.50 1.65 -5.66
N HIS A 19 32.10 1.90 -6.90
CA HIS A 19 31.94 3.27 -7.42
C HIS A 19 30.71 3.97 -6.86
N VAL A 20 29.62 3.27 -6.63
CA VAL A 20 28.42 3.83 -5.96
C VAL A 20 28.75 4.21 -4.52
N ILE A 21 29.44 3.38 -3.77
CA ILE A 21 29.88 3.66 -2.40
C ILE A 21 30.82 4.89 -2.37
N LEU A 22 31.77 4.97 -3.31
CA LEU A 22 32.69 6.10 -3.39
C LEU A 22 31.96 7.41 -3.75
N PHE A 23 30.98 7.34 -4.64
CA PHE A 23 30.18 8.49 -5.05
C PHE A 23 29.28 8.99 -3.92
N ILE A 24 28.66 8.08 -3.17
CA ILE A 24 27.81 8.41 -2.03
C ILE A 24 28.65 9.05 -0.92
N ASN A 25 29.82 8.51 -0.60
CA ASN A 25 30.72 9.06 0.39
C ASN A 25 31.21 10.45 -0.01
N LYS A 26 31.41 10.69 -1.32
CA LYS A 26 31.78 12.01 -1.85
C LYS A 26 30.62 13.00 -1.90
N ALA A 27 29.39 12.52 -2.14
CA ALA A 27 28.17 13.35 -2.11
C ALA A 27 27.73 13.69 -0.69
N MET A 28 28.07 12.86 0.29
CA MET A 28 27.80 13.06 1.72
C MET A 28 28.90 13.87 2.42
N ALA A 29 30.06 14.08 1.78
CA ALA A 29 31.07 15.00 2.31
C ALA A 29 30.44 16.41 2.48
N PRO A 30 30.74 17.13 3.57
CA PRO A 30 30.17 18.44 3.84
C PRO A 30 30.49 19.36 2.65
N ALA A 31 29.49 19.55 1.81
CA ALA A 31 29.59 20.45 0.68
C ALA A 31 29.75 21.87 1.24
N ARG A 32 30.65 22.63 0.68
CA ARG A 32 30.88 24.05 0.99
C ARG A 32 29.69 24.99 0.71
N TYR A 33 28.51 24.40 0.51
CA TYR A 33 27.24 25.10 0.31
C TYR A 33 26.35 24.87 1.52
N ALA A 34 26.04 25.97 2.22
CA ALA A 34 25.10 26.00 3.36
C ALA A 34 23.70 25.56 2.92
N ALA A 35 23.47 24.26 2.87
CA ALA A 35 22.14 23.72 2.73
C ALA A 35 21.42 23.92 4.07
N THR A 36 20.20 24.45 4.04
CA THR A 36 19.38 24.54 5.24
C THR A 36 19.12 23.13 5.81
N PRO A 37 18.95 22.98 7.13
CA PRO A 37 18.70 21.69 7.76
C PRO A 37 17.57 20.87 7.09
N LYS A 38 16.52 21.54 6.59
CA LYS A 38 15.40 20.91 5.86
C LYS A 38 15.85 20.32 4.51
N VAL A 39 16.68 21.02 3.74
CA VAL A 39 17.20 20.54 2.45
C VAL A 39 18.14 19.36 2.67
N PHE A 40 18.93 19.38 3.73
CA PHE A 40 19.83 18.28 4.09
C PHE A 40 19.03 17.03 4.51
N ALA A 41 18.01 17.18 5.33
CA ALA A 41 17.12 16.09 5.72
C ALA A 41 16.44 15.45 4.50
N TRP A 42 15.85 16.25 3.63
CA TRP A 42 15.20 15.77 2.41
C TRP A 42 16.18 15.02 1.47
N ARG A 43 17.39 15.52 1.29
CA ARG A 43 18.43 14.85 0.48
C ARG A 43 18.87 13.53 1.10
N ARG A 44 19.03 13.48 2.42
CA ARG A 44 19.36 12.27 3.17
C ARG A 44 18.26 11.22 3.02
N ASP A 45 16.99 11.62 3.18
CA ASP A 45 15.85 10.72 3.12
C ASP A 45 15.67 10.17 1.70
N SER A 46 15.79 11.02 0.68
CA SER A 46 15.77 10.61 -0.73
C SER A 46 16.91 9.65 -1.07
N LEU A 47 18.10 9.88 -0.51
CA LEU A 47 19.25 9.00 -0.70
C LEU A 47 19.05 7.66 0.01
N ASN A 48 18.53 7.67 1.23
CA ASN A 48 18.23 6.45 1.98
C ASN A 48 17.18 5.58 1.27
N VAL A 49 16.16 6.21 0.68
CA VAL A 49 15.17 5.50 -0.15
C VAL A 49 15.82 4.89 -1.38
N ALA A 50 16.67 5.63 -2.09
CA ALA A 50 17.38 5.12 -3.25
C ALA A 50 18.37 3.99 -2.91
N LEU A 51 19.05 4.10 -1.76
CA LEU A 51 19.95 3.08 -1.25
C LEU A 51 19.20 1.81 -0.86
N ALA A 52 18.08 1.95 -0.13
CA ALA A 52 17.25 0.83 0.27
C ALA A 52 16.71 0.08 -0.96
N PHE A 53 16.28 0.80 -1.99
CA PHE A 53 15.86 0.22 -3.27
C PHE A 53 17.00 -0.55 -3.97
N ALA A 54 18.24 -0.04 -3.88
CA ALA A 54 19.41 -0.70 -4.44
C ALA A 54 19.98 -1.83 -3.55
N GLY A 55 19.35 -2.13 -2.41
CA GLY A 55 19.79 -3.15 -1.47
C GLY A 55 20.94 -2.70 -0.56
N TYR A 56 21.00 -1.43 -0.23
CA TYR A 56 21.97 -0.85 0.69
C TYR A 56 21.30 -0.12 1.85
N ALA A 57 21.97 -0.04 2.99
CA ALA A 57 21.57 0.79 4.13
C ALA A 57 22.75 1.60 4.64
N VAL A 58 22.44 2.74 5.27
CA VAL A 58 23.43 3.55 5.98
C VAL A 58 23.37 3.17 7.47
N ARG A 59 24.48 2.73 8.04
CA ARG A 59 24.61 2.50 9.49
C ARG A 59 24.74 3.83 10.24
N GLU A 60 24.58 3.77 11.56
CA GLU A 60 24.73 4.92 12.44
C GLU A 60 26.13 5.56 12.34
N ASP A 61 27.18 4.77 12.02
CA ASP A 61 28.55 5.26 11.76
C ASP A 61 28.72 5.90 10.38
N GLY A 62 27.65 6.06 9.60
CA GLY A 62 27.62 6.64 8.28
C GLY A 62 28.14 5.73 7.16
N LYS A 63 28.51 4.48 7.47
CA LYS A 63 28.95 3.52 6.44
C LYS A 63 27.77 2.94 5.69
N VAL A 64 27.91 2.92 4.36
CA VAL A 64 26.96 2.24 3.48
C VAL A 64 27.31 0.74 3.49
N ILE A 65 26.39 -0.07 3.93
CA ILE A 65 26.50 -1.53 3.91
C ILE A 65 25.52 -2.10 2.88
N ARG A 66 25.90 -3.17 2.21
CA ARG A 66 24.94 -3.94 1.43
C ARG A 66 23.98 -4.59 2.42
N THR A 67 22.74 -4.16 2.40
CA THR A 67 21.72 -4.94 3.08
C THR A 67 21.50 -6.17 2.21
N THR A 68 21.71 -7.33 2.77
CA THR A 68 21.00 -8.52 2.37
C THR A 68 19.55 -8.33 2.82
N VAL A 69 18.87 -7.30 2.29
CA VAL A 69 17.42 -7.35 2.27
C VAL A 69 17.16 -8.60 1.47
N GLU A 70 16.60 -9.59 2.14
CA GLU A 70 16.17 -10.84 1.52
C GLU A 70 15.12 -10.50 0.46
N THR A 71 15.58 -10.00 -0.68
CA THR A 71 14.81 -9.90 -1.94
C THR A 71 14.63 -11.29 -2.56
N THR A 72 15.03 -12.33 -1.80
CA THR A 72 14.82 -13.71 -2.19
C THR A 72 13.36 -14.07 -2.00
N VAL A 73 12.89 -15.03 -2.78
CA VAL A 73 11.57 -15.67 -2.60
C VAL A 73 11.36 -16.10 -1.14
N ALA A 74 12.42 -16.57 -0.47
CA ALA A 74 12.39 -16.91 0.96
C ALA A 74 12.08 -15.70 1.85
N GLY A 75 12.67 -14.53 1.59
CA GLY A 75 12.40 -13.30 2.35
C GLY A 75 10.99 -12.78 2.12
N ALA A 76 10.49 -12.85 0.88
CA ALA A 76 9.10 -12.49 0.57
C ALA A 76 8.11 -13.41 1.29
N ARG A 77 8.36 -14.73 1.29
CA ARG A 77 7.55 -15.70 2.04
C ARG A 77 7.57 -15.46 3.55
N ALA A 78 8.72 -15.13 4.12
CA ALA A 78 8.84 -14.80 5.54
C ALA A 78 8.05 -13.54 5.91
N ARG A 79 8.10 -12.48 5.07
CA ARG A 79 7.28 -11.26 5.26
C ARG A 79 5.79 -11.57 5.15
N ALA A 80 5.38 -12.33 4.14
CA ALA A 80 4.00 -12.77 3.95
C ALA A 80 3.51 -13.55 5.16
N GLY A 81 4.31 -14.47 5.67
CA GLY A 81 4.00 -15.26 6.88
C GLY A 81 3.81 -14.38 8.11
N ARG A 82 4.71 -13.43 8.36
CA ARG A 82 4.58 -12.50 9.50
C ARG A 82 3.31 -11.64 9.41
N LEU A 83 3.07 -11.02 8.25
CA LEU A 83 1.88 -10.21 8.03
C LEU A 83 0.61 -11.04 8.19
N ARG A 84 0.56 -12.22 7.58
CA ARG A 84 -0.56 -13.13 7.68
C ARG A 84 -0.86 -13.52 9.13
N ASN A 85 0.15 -13.98 9.88
CA ASN A 85 0.01 -14.36 11.29
C ASN A 85 -0.49 -13.20 12.15
N LEU A 86 0.00 -11.97 11.90
CA LEU A 86 -0.46 -10.78 12.59
C LEU A 86 -1.93 -10.49 12.28
N LEU A 87 -2.33 -10.56 11.02
CA LEU A 87 -3.71 -10.33 10.61
C LEU A 87 -4.65 -11.42 11.14
N GLU A 88 -4.23 -12.70 11.12
CA GLU A 88 -4.99 -13.81 11.70
C GLU A 88 -5.18 -13.63 13.22
N SER A 89 -4.15 -13.23 13.95
CA SER A 89 -4.24 -12.98 15.39
C SER A 89 -5.18 -11.82 15.76
N ARG A 90 -5.43 -10.91 14.82
CA ARG A 90 -6.39 -9.79 14.94
C ARG A 90 -7.81 -10.19 14.51
N GLY A 91 -8.06 -11.41 14.11
CA GLY A 91 -9.37 -11.86 13.60
C GLY A 91 -9.71 -11.20 12.26
N THR A 92 -8.72 -10.98 11.42
CA THR A 92 -8.93 -10.40 10.09
C THR A 92 -9.78 -11.34 9.22
N HIS A 93 -10.72 -10.76 8.50
CA HIS A 93 -11.67 -11.48 7.68
C HIS A 93 -10.96 -12.35 6.62
N PRO A 94 -11.43 -13.61 6.38
CA PRO A 94 -10.79 -14.55 5.45
C PRO A 94 -10.63 -13.99 4.03
N GLU A 95 -11.58 -13.20 3.54
CA GLU A 95 -11.50 -12.57 2.23
C GLU A 95 -10.31 -11.62 2.10
N VAL A 96 -9.91 -10.93 3.18
CA VAL A 96 -8.70 -10.09 3.18
C VAL A 96 -7.43 -10.94 3.16
N LEU A 97 -7.41 -12.04 3.93
CA LEU A 97 -6.25 -12.93 4.02
C LEU A 97 -5.90 -13.61 2.69
N ARG A 98 -6.87 -13.72 1.76
CA ARG A 98 -6.63 -14.24 0.40
C ARG A 98 -5.60 -13.43 -0.37
N TYR A 99 -5.42 -12.16 -0.05
CA TYR A 99 -4.51 -11.24 -0.72
C TYR A 99 -3.16 -11.09 -0.03
N CYS A 100 -2.96 -11.72 1.14
CA CYS A 100 -1.68 -11.74 1.88
C CYS A 100 -0.82 -12.95 1.45
N ARG A 101 -0.60 -13.11 0.16
CA ARG A 101 0.24 -14.16 -0.42
C ARG A 101 1.65 -13.66 -0.71
N ALA A 102 2.62 -14.58 -0.69
CA ALA A 102 4.02 -14.25 -0.94
C ALA A 102 4.22 -13.55 -2.29
N GLU A 103 3.54 -14.01 -3.33
CA GLU A 103 3.64 -13.50 -4.69
C GLU A 103 3.21 -12.02 -4.79
N LEU A 104 2.22 -11.62 -3.97
CA LEU A 104 1.75 -10.23 -3.94
C LEU A 104 2.65 -9.33 -3.09
N LEU A 105 3.38 -9.91 -2.12
CA LEU A 105 4.28 -9.17 -1.24
C LEU A 105 5.73 -9.10 -1.76
N GLU A 106 6.09 -9.89 -2.78
CA GLU A 106 7.41 -9.82 -3.42
C GLU A 106 7.73 -8.42 -3.93
N GLU A 107 6.74 -7.72 -4.47
CA GLU A 107 6.91 -6.38 -5.01
C GLU A 107 6.66 -5.24 -4.01
N ASN A 108 5.96 -5.45 -2.94
CA ASN A 108 5.69 -4.67 -1.71
C ASN A 108 4.26 -4.90 -1.18
N TYR A 109 3.93 -4.36 0.01
CA TYR A 109 2.58 -4.42 0.64
C TYR A 109 1.48 -3.75 -0.20
N PHE A 110 1.87 -2.88 -1.08
CA PHE A 110 1.01 -2.18 -2.02
C PHE A 110 0.14 -3.10 -2.87
N HIS A 111 0.72 -4.18 -3.45
CA HIS A 111 -0.05 -5.12 -4.25
C HIS A 111 -1.09 -5.89 -3.42
N ALA A 112 -0.73 -6.33 -2.22
CA ALA A 112 -1.67 -7.00 -1.34
C ALA A 112 -2.87 -6.09 -1.00
N VAL A 113 -2.61 -4.83 -0.67
CA VAL A 113 -3.66 -3.84 -0.36
C VAL A 113 -4.51 -3.53 -1.59
N LEU A 114 -3.88 -3.29 -2.75
CA LEU A 114 -4.61 -3.01 -3.99
C LEU A 114 -5.53 -4.16 -4.38
N GLU A 115 -5.05 -5.40 -4.33
CA GLU A 115 -5.86 -6.57 -4.65
C GLU A 115 -6.98 -6.78 -3.61
N ALA A 116 -6.73 -6.53 -2.32
CA ALA A 116 -7.75 -6.59 -1.30
C ALA A 116 -8.86 -5.52 -1.52
N VAL A 117 -8.51 -4.31 -1.94
CA VAL A 117 -9.49 -3.26 -2.33
C VAL A 117 -10.30 -3.69 -3.55
N LYS A 118 -9.66 -4.29 -4.57
CA LYS A 118 -10.35 -4.87 -5.73
C LYS A 118 -11.29 -6.00 -5.31
N GLY A 119 -10.88 -6.81 -4.32
CA GLY A 119 -11.71 -7.88 -3.77
C GLY A 119 -13.02 -7.38 -3.16
N VAL A 120 -12.99 -6.26 -2.43
CA VAL A 120 -14.22 -5.63 -1.92
C VAL A 120 -15.09 -5.13 -3.07
N ALA A 121 -14.52 -4.50 -4.10
CA ALA A 121 -15.28 -4.06 -5.27
C ALA A 121 -15.93 -5.23 -6.00
N GLU A 122 -15.22 -6.35 -6.16
CA GLU A 122 -15.75 -7.55 -6.79
C GLU A 122 -16.89 -8.16 -5.96
N ARG A 123 -16.75 -8.21 -4.63
CA ARG A 123 -17.81 -8.68 -3.73
C ARG A 123 -19.06 -7.80 -3.85
N LEU A 124 -18.92 -6.48 -3.88
CA LEU A 124 -20.04 -5.56 -4.10
C LEU A 124 -20.72 -5.80 -5.44
N ARG A 125 -19.95 -6.03 -6.53
CA ARG A 125 -20.53 -6.37 -7.85
C ARG A 125 -21.30 -7.70 -7.82
N MET A 126 -20.73 -8.72 -7.21
CA MET A 126 -21.41 -10.03 -7.09
C MET A 126 -22.71 -9.93 -6.30
N MET A 127 -22.73 -9.18 -5.20
CA MET A 127 -23.92 -9.02 -4.36
C MET A 127 -24.99 -8.12 -5.03
N SER A 128 -24.58 -7.03 -5.67
CA SER A 128 -25.50 -6.07 -6.27
C SER A 128 -25.96 -6.45 -7.68
N GLY A 129 -25.09 -7.08 -8.47
CA GLY A 129 -25.27 -7.26 -9.91
C GLY A 129 -24.90 -6.04 -10.73
N LEU A 130 -24.39 -4.96 -10.12
CA LEU A 130 -23.95 -3.74 -10.80
C LEU A 130 -22.65 -3.98 -11.58
N ARG A 131 -22.48 -3.20 -12.67
CA ARG A 131 -21.25 -3.24 -13.50
C ARG A 131 -20.35 -2.01 -13.29
N SER A 132 -20.80 -1.04 -12.51
CA SER A 132 -20.03 0.15 -12.14
C SER A 132 -18.81 -0.20 -11.31
N ASP A 133 -17.95 0.79 -11.06
CA ASP A 133 -16.68 0.61 -10.37
C ASP A 133 -16.37 1.80 -9.45
N GLY A 134 -15.42 1.62 -8.51
CA GLY A 134 -14.96 2.68 -7.62
C GLY A 134 -16.07 3.32 -6.79
N ALA A 135 -16.04 4.65 -6.69
CA ALA A 135 -17.02 5.43 -5.93
C ALA A 135 -18.45 5.27 -6.47
N ASP A 136 -18.62 5.15 -7.79
CA ASP A 136 -19.93 4.98 -8.41
C ASP A 136 -20.58 3.65 -8.02
N LEU A 137 -19.79 2.57 -7.98
CA LEU A 137 -20.26 1.26 -7.51
C LEU A 137 -20.78 1.35 -6.07
N VAL A 138 -19.99 1.96 -5.18
CA VAL A 138 -20.36 2.10 -3.77
C VAL A 138 -21.61 2.95 -3.60
N SER A 139 -21.65 4.10 -4.30
CA SER A 139 -22.77 5.04 -4.22
C SER A 139 -24.08 4.43 -4.70
N GLN A 140 -24.03 3.55 -5.70
CA GLN A 140 -25.21 2.83 -6.19
C GLN A 140 -25.57 1.65 -5.29
N ALA A 141 -24.58 0.82 -4.94
CA ALA A 141 -24.81 -0.40 -4.16
C ALA A 141 -25.33 -0.09 -2.75
N LEU A 142 -24.71 0.87 -2.06
CA LEU A 142 -24.98 1.24 -0.66
C LEU A 142 -25.73 2.57 -0.50
N ALA A 143 -26.51 2.98 -1.49
CA ALA A 143 -27.34 4.18 -1.40
C ALA A 143 -28.25 4.14 -0.17
N VAL A 144 -28.46 5.28 0.50
CA VAL A 144 -29.30 5.33 1.72
C VAL A 144 -30.78 5.25 1.40
N LYS A 145 -31.23 5.98 0.36
CA LYS A 145 -32.66 6.07 0.03
C LYS A 145 -33.19 4.88 -0.76
N SER A 146 -32.37 4.27 -1.59
CA SER A 146 -32.75 3.14 -2.45
C SER A 146 -31.53 2.24 -2.62
N PRO A 147 -31.11 1.53 -1.57
CA PRO A 147 -29.95 0.65 -1.62
C PRO A 147 -30.24 -0.56 -2.51
N VAL A 148 -29.22 -1.03 -3.20
CA VAL A 148 -29.22 -2.37 -3.80
C VAL A 148 -28.76 -3.40 -2.76
N ILE A 149 -27.90 -2.99 -1.84
CA ILE A 149 -27.41 -3.78 -0.70
C ILE A 149 -27.69 -2.99 0.58
N ALA A 150 -28.43 -3.59 1.50
CA ALA A 150 -28.67 -3.06 2.84
C ALA A 150 -27.74 -3.77 3.84
N LEU A 151 -26.96 -3.01 4.60
CA LEU A 151 -26.05 -3.52 5.63
C LEU A 151 -26.76 -3.86 6.95
N ASN A 152 -27.98 -3.37 7.09
CA ASN A 152 -28.85 -3.52 8.26
C ASN A 152 -30.31 -3.32 7.83
N SER A 153 -31.26 -3.27 8.76
CA SER A 153 -32.70 -3.17 8.47
C SER A 153 -33.16 -1.80 7.95
N LEU A 154 -32.32 -0.77 8.02
CA LEU A 154 -32.62 0.61 7.61
C LEU A 154 -33.91 1.17 8.21
N THR A 155 -34.15 0.92 9.47
CA THR A 155 -35.36 1.34 10.19
C THR A 155 -35.13 2.48 11.17
N THR A 156 -33.88 2.69 11.59
CA THR A 156 -33.50 3.72 12.56
C THR A 156 -32.49 4.72 12.00
N GLU A 157 -32.44 5.92 12.56
CA GLU A 157 -31.43 6.95 12.21
C GLU A 157 -30.00 6.42 12.37
N THR A 158 -29.74 5.58 13.36
CA THR A 158 -28.42 4.97 13.58
C THR A 158 -28.06 4.04 12.42
N GLU A 159 -29.00 3.23 11.97
CA GLU A 159 -28.80 2.29 10.84
C GLU A 159 -28.60 3.01 9.54
N PHE A 160 -29.36 4.08 9.28
CA PHE A 160 -29.12 4.95 8.11
C PHE A 160 -27.74 5.61 8.15
N SER A 161 -27.33 6.07 9.34
CA SER A 161 -26.01 6.68 9.55
C SER A 161 -24.88 5.66 9.35
N GLU A 162 -25.05 4.43 9.81
CA GLU A 162 -24.08 3.34 9.57
C GLU A 162 -23.95 3.02 8.09
N GLN A 163 -25.06 2.82 7.37
CA GLN A 163 -25.08 2.58 5.92
C GLN A 163 -24.29 3.67 5.18
N LYS A 164 -24.62 4.93 5.46
CA LYS A 164 -23.95 6.09 4.86
C LYS A 164 -22.47 6.16 5.24
N GLY A 165 -22.15 5.86 6.50
CA GLY A 165 -20.78 5.89 7.02
C GLY A 165 -19.89 4.86 6.34
N ILE A 166 -20.36 3.63 6.18
CA ILE A 166 -19.64 2.55 5.48
C ILE A 166 -19.47 2.88 3.99
N ALA A 167 -20.49 3.44 3.34
CA ALA A 167 -20.38 3.88 1.95
C ALA A 167 -19.28 4.96 1.80
N ASN A 168 -19.29 5.98 2.64
CA ASN A 168 -18.28 7.04 2.61
C ASN A 168 -16.88 6.52 2.94
N LEU A 169 -16.74 5.58 3.88
CA LEU A 169 -15.48 4.93 4.20
C LEU A 169 -14.91 4.21 2.97
N LEU A 170 -15.72 3.44 2.27
CA LEU A 170 -15.30 2.74 1.06
C LEU A 170 -14.94 3.68 -0.10
N ILE A 171 -15.71 4.75 -0.31
CA ILE A 171 -15.38 5.79 -1.29
C ILE A 171 -14.01 6.39 -0.96
N GLY A 172 -13.75 6.69 0.32
CA GLY A 172 -12.47 7.19 0.78
C GLY A 172 -11.33 6.21 0.55
N VAL A 173 -11.52 4.94 0.86
CA VAL A 173 -10.51 3.88 0.61
C VAL A 173 -10.23 3.73 -0.88
N PHE A 174 -11.25 3.73 -1.74
CA PHE A 174 -11.06 3.65 -3.18
C PHE A 174 -10.31 4.87 -3.70
N GLY A 175 -10.66 6.07 -3.22
CA GLY A 175 -9.99 7.31 -3.58
C GLY A 175 -8.53 7.36 -3.13
N ALA A 176 -8.26 6.98 -1.88
CA ALA A 176 -6.93 7.08 -1.28
C ALA A 176 -5.97 5.97 -1.75
N ILE A 177 -6.49 4.78 -2.06
CA ILE A 177 -5.65 3.61 -2.39
C ILE A 177 -5.65 3.33 -3.89
N ARG A 178 -6.84 3.18 -4.50
CA ARG A 178 -6.96 2.74 -5.88
C ARG A 178 -6.56 3.81 -6.90
N ASN A 179 -7.01 5.05 -6.71
CA ASN A 179 -6.77 6.11 -7.68
C ASN A 179 -5.28 6.49 -7.79
N PRO A 180 -4.53 6.71 -6.69
CA PRO A 180 -3.10 6.98 -6.79
C PRO A 180 -2.35 5.84 -7.48
N THR A 181 -2.76 4.60 -7.27
CA THR A 181 -2.06 3.43 -7.81
C THR A 181 -2.28 3.20 -9.29
N ALA A 182 -3.42 3.65 -9.82
CA ALA A 182 -3.69 3.59 -11.25
C ALA A 182 -2.90 4.65 -12.05
N HIS A 183 -2.46 5.73 -11.39
CA HIS A 183 -1.90 6.90 -12.06
C HIS A 183 -0.48 7.26 -11.63
N ALA A 184 -0.01 6.80 -10.47
CA ALA A 184 1.34 7.08 -9.99
C ALA A 184 2.30 5.90 -10.25
N PRO A 185 3.54 6.17 -10.73
CA PRO A 185 4.56 5.14 -10.80
C PRO A 185 4.86 4.58 -9.40
N LYS A 186 5.01 3.27 -9.25
CA LYS A 186 5.35 2.58 -7.99
C LYS A 186 6.53 3.20 -7.23
N VAL A 187 7.46 3.81 -7.94
CA VAL A 187 8.66 4.46 -7.37
C VAL A 187 8.33 5.70 -6.55
N VAL A 188 7.14 6.27 -6.75
CA VAL A 188 6.74 7.54 -6.13
C VAL A 188 5.84 7.32 -4.91
N TRP A 189 5.21 6.14 -4.80
CA TRP A 189 4.27 5.85 -3.73
C TRP A 189 4.57 4.50 -3.07
N ALA A 190 5.25 4.57 -1.93
CA ALA A 190 5.53 3.41 -1.09
C ALA A 190 4.39 3.20 -0.09
N MET A 191 4.01 1.94 0.15
CA MET A 191 3.09 1.56 1.22
C MET A 191 3.88 0.91 2.35
N PRO A 192 4.08 1.59 3.50
CA PRO A 192 4.68 0.99 4.69
C PRO A 192 3.85 -0.19 5.21
N GLU A 193 4.49 -1.11 5.92
CA GLU A 193 3.81 -2.28 6.50
C GLU A 193 2.67 -1.88 7.43
N GLN A 194 2.86 -0.84 8.26
CA GLN A 194 1.83 -0.37 9.19
C GLN A 194 0.60 0.16 8.45
N ASP A 195 0.79 0.97 7.41
CA ASP A 195 -0.30 1.51 6.60
C ASP A 195 -1.08 0.37 5.92
N ALA A 196 -0.37 -0.65 5.43
CA ALA A 196 -1.00 -1.83 4.85
C ALA A 196 -1.86 -2.59 5.88
N ILE A 197 -1.36 -2.78 7.10
CA ILE A 197 -2.09 -3.43 8.19
C ILE A 197 -3.37 -2.66 8.51
N ASP A 198 -3.29 -1.34 8.60
CA ASP A 198 -4.43 -0.49 8.94
C ASP A 198 -5.49 -0.51 7.84
N VAL A 199 -5.09 -0.40 6.57
CA VAL A 199 -6.02 -0.51 5.43
C VAL A 199 -6.66 -1.91 5.35
N LEU A 200 -5.88 -2.99 5.50
CA LEU A 200 -6.41 -4.35 5.51
C LEU A 200 -7.37 -4.57 6.69
N GLY A 201 -7.13 -3.91 7.85
CA GLY A 201 -8.05 -3.90 8.98
C GLY A 201 -9.39 -3.21 8.67
N ILE A 202 -9.36 -2.08 7.97
CA ILE A 202 -10.57 -1.40 7.48
C ILE A 202 -11.34 -2.29 6.52
N LEU A 203 -10.67 -2.91 5.55
CA LEU A 203 -11.31 -3.83 4.61
C LEU A 203 -11.93 -5.04 5.32
N SER A 204 -11.25 -5.56 6.34
CA SER A 204 -11.78 -6.63 7.18
C SER A 204 -13.09 -6.23 7.88
N TYR A 205 -13.15 -5.02 8.42
CA TYR A 205 -14.38 -4.49 9.01
C TYR A 205 -15.52 -4.40 7.98
N VAL A 206 -15.21 -3.89 6.79
CA VAL A 206 -16.20 -3.80 5.70
C VAL A 206 -16.70 -5.18 5.30
N HIS A 207 -15.82 -6.17 5.15
CA HIS A 207 -16.24 -7.53 4.81
C HIS A 207 -17.20 -8.14 5.84
N ARG A 208 -16.95 -7.92 7.16
CA ARG A 208 -17.88 -8.35 8.22
C ARG A 208 -19.24 -7.65 8.14
N LYS A 209 -19.29 -6.38 7.71
CA LYS A 209 -20.58 -5.71 7.45
C LYS A 209 -21.31 -6.31 6.25
N LEU A 210 -20.57 -6.67 5.21
CA LEU A 210 -21.13 -7.31 4.02
C LEU A 210 -21.57 -8.77 4.27
N ASP A 211 -21.08 -9.46 5.30
CA ASP A 211 -21.51 -10.82 5.66
C ASP A 211 -22.98 -10.86 6.08
N ASN A 212 -23.43 -9.78 6.73
CA ASN A 212 -24.82 -9.66 7.21
C ASN A 212 -25.69 -8.80 6.28
N ALA A 213 -25.17 -8.41 5.13
CA ALA A 213 -25.87 -7.51 4.21
C ALA A 213 -26.80 -8.32 3.28
N GLU A 214 -27.94 -7.73 2.98
CA GLU A 214 -28.95 -8.33 2.13
C GLU A 214 -29.10 -7.54 0.82
N LYS A 215 -29.42 -8.24 -0.29
CA LYS A 215 -29.81 -7.62 -1.54
C LYS A 215 -31.27 -7.17 -1.46
N VAL A 216 -31.52 -5.88 -1.58
CA VAL A 216 -32.87 -5.28 -1.41
C VAL A 216 -33.54 -4.95 -2.75
N GLY A 217 -32.80 -4.81 -3.83
CA GLY A 217 -33.34 -4.47 -5.16
C GLY A 217 -33.71 -5.70 -6.00
N LYS A 218 -34.74 -5.53 -6.85
CA LYS A 218 -35.09 -6.49 -7.90
C LYS A 218 -34.05 -6.54 -9.02
#